data_cc636b5e33b5a88b5bfc4098481eaddf
#
_entry.id   cc636b5e33b5a88b5bfc4098481eaddf
#
_cell.length_a   1.000
_cell.length_b   1.000
_cell.length_c   1.000
_cell.angle_alpha   90.00
_cell.angle_beta   90.00
_cell.angle_gamma   90.00
#
_symmetry.space_group_name_H-M   'P 1'
#
loop_
_entity.id
_entity.type
_entity.pdbx_description
1 polymer ?
#
loop_
_entity_poly.entity_id
_entity_poly.type
_entity_poly.pdbx_seq_one_letter_code
_entity_poly.pdbx_strand_id
1 'polypeptide(L)'
;MSILKYDVDRKLYTELKGKVVAPKFQRNFVWKKKARKELINSIKQGLPIGSFLLQRLTNGNYNVIDGRQRFSTLLDYEMHRYDYIEDSDISEEKIKEILYSVPTIKSVFDNYNESAKKDIIVSIKSTALKQLKTKDAQETDVIYEINAIIKQKFPGIGKEEKNLLFATTKFYKDIWQILDTTNIVLPCIIFNENASDDEIVATFINLNSKGTKLSKYDLYSASWQNDVLVVDDEEIIEKVISKYKDSLENNQKIETQDFSELEIRQKKEINVFEYAYALSKLIGEKCGNKIYQIKEASEVDSLGFSILASILNVYSKNMVGLSKKLLDSKINCVDLKNKIIGCVLEVQRKLEWYCTTPDGKNIFTHSLNQLVSYIVTVFKSKYEITNDGRIVDNVQKHKLTHFYNNLPMWYLYDNIRGYWAGSGDTKLDNLVMLSNIFDSRYFTKVSEESFKNTIFEWISEENNEKNSNIKPEAKLFINYLIKKQCSEPHDNMDIEHIVPQIRLERLSTRENGVLGVSSPSNLTFIPMFDNRSKRENTYYELVELRDNTALTYDKELLEKYIYPVHSELKFVESQTDFTVNNFNSYKKDRANYLVNLFADMYYNN
;
A
#
# COMPACT_ATOMS: atom_id res chain seq x y z
N MET A 1 4.81 12.54 47.94
CA MET A 1 4.56 13.27 46.70
C MET A 1 5.41 12.65 45.62
N SER A 2 4.81 12.08 44.58
CA SER A 2 5.58 11.62 43.42
C SER A 2 6.16 12.84 42.74
N ILE A 3 7.48 12.91 42.61
CA ILE A 3 8.16 13.94 41.87
C ILE A 3 7.71 13.77 40.40
N LEU A 4 7.14 14.83 39.82
CA LEU A 4 6.80 14.83 38.39
C LEU A 4 8.08 14.58 37.59
N LYS A 5 8.05 13.58 36.74
CA LYS A 5 9.20 13.16 35.91
C LYS A 5 9.23 13.92 34.57
N TYR A 6 8.32 14.85 34.37
CA TYR A 6 8.21 15.67 33.16
C TYR A 6 7.84 17.12 33.50
N ASP A 7 8.22 18.03 32.63
CA ASP A 7 7.85 19.45 32.64
C ASP A 7 6.95 19.76 31.44
N VAL A 8 6.08 20.75 31.60
CA VAL A 8 5.29 21.32 30.48
C VAL A 8 5.87 22.68 30.15
N ASP A 9 6.35 22.88 28.95
CA ASP A 9 7.07 24.08 28.55
C ASP A 9 6.65 24.57 27.14
N ARG A 10 7.00 25.78 26.80
CA ARG A 10 6.86 26.37 25.46
C ARG A 10 8.25 26.63 24.91
N LYS A 11 8.57 25.96 23.80
CA LYS A 11 9.85 26.15 23.11
C LYS A 11 9.63 26.85 21.76
N LEU A 12 10.52 27.73 21.39
CA LEU A 12 10.59 28.19 20.02
C LEU A 12 11.12 27.07 19.13
N TYR A 13 10.59 26.96 17.92
CA TYR A 13 11.11 26.03 16.93
C TYR A 13 12.62 26.19 16.73
N THR A 14 13.10 27.44 16.71
CA THR A 14 14.52 27.79 16.56
C THR A 14 15.39 27.31 17.72
N GLU A 15 14.85 27.18 18.93
CA GLU A 15 15.57 26.63 20.09
C GLU A 15 15.76 25.12 20.00
N LEU A 16 14.83 24.43 19.34
CA LEU A 16 14.85 22.96 19.17
C LEU A 16 15.55 22.54 17.88
N LYS A 17 15.61 23.42 16.88
CA LYS A 17 16.29 23.14 15.63
C LYS A 17 17.77 22.79 15.86
N GLY A 18 18.21 21.64 15.31
CA GLY A 18 19.57 21.13 15.49
C GLY A 18 19.83 20.45 16.83
N LYS A 19 18.84 20.47 17.76
CA LYS A 19 18.94 19.76 19.05
C LYS A 19 17.99 18.59 19.17
N VAL A 20 17.04 18.45 18.25
CA VAL A 20 16.11 17.34 18.25
C VAL A 20 16.72 16.18 17.49
N VAL A 21 16.76 15.02 18.15
CA VAL A 21 17.17 13.74 17.57
C VAL A 21 16.00 12.75 17.64
N ALA A 22 15.99 11.76 16.77
CA ALA A 22 14.98 10.72 16.77
C ALA A 22 15.50 9.47 17.47
N PRO A 23 14.79 8.90 18.46
CA PRO A 23 15.12 7.60 19.01
C PRO A 23 15.13 6.52 17.93
N LYS A 24 15.95 5.45 18.10
CA LYS A 24 16.07 4.33 17.15
C LYS A 24 14.74 3.66 16.81
N PHE A 25 13.78 3.70 17.74
CA PHE A 25 12.48 3.06 17.58
C PHE A 25 11.49 3.84 16.72
N GLN A 26 11.75 5.09 16.36
CA GLN A 26 10.78 5.86 15.59
C GLN A 26 10.76 5.47 14.12
N ARG A 27 9.54 5.38 13.57
CA ARG A 27 9.31 5.12 12.15
C ARG A 27 9.82 6.26 11.26
N ASN A 28 10.06 5.94 10.00
CA ASN A 28 10.41 6.93 8.98
C ASN A 28 9.31 7.98 8.79
N PHE A 29 9.68 9.09 8.14
CA PHE A 29 8.75 10.14 7.78
C PHE A 29 7.76 9.63 6.72
N VAL A 30 6.46 9.63 7.03
CA VAL A 30 5.41 9.04 6.18
C VAL A 30 4.33 10.03 5.76
N TRP A 31 4.36 11.28 6.26
CA TRP A 31 3.35 12.26 5.93
C TRP A 31 3.37 12.65 4.45
N LYS A 32 2.23 12.45 3.78
CA LYS A 32 2.02 12.89 2.39
C LYS A 32 1.95 14.42 2.32
N LYS A 33 2.20 14.99 1.15
CA LYS A 33 2.21 16.45 0.89
C LYS A 33 0.96 17.15 1.44
N LYS A 34 -0.22 16.52 1.39
CA LYS A 34 -1.48 17.07 1.91
C LYS A 34 -1.41 17.29 3.42
N ALA A 35 -1.05 16.30 4.21
CA ALA A 35 -0.96 16.41 5.68
C ALA A 35 0.08 17.45 6.12
N ARG A 36 1.22 17.52 5.40
CA ARG A 36 2.25 18.56 5.64
C ARG A 36 1.69 19.96 5.43
N LYS A 37 0.97 20.19 4.35
CA LYS A 37 0.34 21.48 4.05
C LYS A 37 -0.73 21.85 5.07
N GLU A 38 -1.54 20.90 5.50
CA GLU A 38 -2.56 21.11 6.53
C GLU A 38 -1.94 21.56 7.86
N LEU A 39 -0.81 20.97 8.27
CA LEU A 39 -0.07 21.43 9.46
C LEU A 39 0.41 22.87 9.30
N ILE A 40 1.08 23.19 8.20
CA ILE A 40 1.62 24.53 7.97
C ILE A 40 0.49 25.57 7.88
N ASN A 41 -0.63 25.24 7.26
CA ASN A 41 -1.80 26.11 7.23
C ASN A 41 -2.39 26.35 8.64
N SER A 42 -2.41 25.30 9.49
CA SER A 42 -2.81 25.47 10.89
C SER A 42 -1.88 26.46 11.64
N ILE A 43 -0.57 26.36 11.40
CA ILE A 43 0.41 27.28 12.00
C ILE A 43 0.21 28.72 11.50
N LYS A 44 0.04 28.91 10.19
CA LYS A 44 -0.25 30.23 9.60
C LYS A 44 -1.51 30.89 10.17
N GLN A 45 -2.50 30.05 10.52
CA GLN A 45 -3.76 30.51 11.11
C GLN A 45 -3.69 30.68 12.65
N GLY A 46 -2.55 30.35 13.27
CA GLY A 46 -2.41 30.39 14.74
C GLY A 46 -3.18 29.30 15.47
N LEU A 47 -3.54 28.20 14.77
CA LEU A 47 -4.27 27.09 15.35
C LEU A 47 -3.34 26.15 16.14
N PRO A 48 -3.84 25.46 17.19
CA PRO A 48 -3.04 24.51 17.95
C PRO A 48 -2.59 23.33 17.09
N ILE A 49 -1.31 22.98 17.16
CA ILE A 49 -0.70 21.88 16.40
C ILE A 49 -0.43 20.61 17.25
N GLY A 50 -0.93 20.59 18.48
CA GLY A 50 -0.68 19.52 19.44
C GLY A 50 0.68 19.63 20.13
N SER A 51 0.84 18.95 21.27
CA SER A 51 2.07 18.96 22.07
C SER A 51 3.14 18.05 21.46
N PHE A 52 4.40 18.47 21.61
CA PHE A 52 5.57 17.62 21.34
C PHE A 52 5.95 16.89 22.63
N LEU A 53 6.18 15.61 22.55
CA LEU A 53 6.70 14.81 23.65
C LEU A 53 8.19 14.61 23.45
N LEU A 54 8.99 15.16 24.34
CA LEU A 54 10.44 15.19 24.25
C LEU A 54 11.04 14.55 25.51
N GLN A 55 12.23 13.96 25.37
CA GLN A 55 13.08 13.56 26.48
C GLN A 55 14.36 14.38 26.42
N ARG A 56 14.76 15.01 27.53
CA ARG A 56 16.04 15.70 27.61
C ARG A 56 17.17 14.67 27.70
N LEU A 57 18.23 14.89 26.95
CA LEU A 57 19.43 14.05 26.96
C LEU A 57 20.54 14.75 27.74
N THR A 58 21.51 13.98 28.23
CA THR A 58 22.66 14.47 29.01
C THR A 58 23.56 15.44 28.22
N ASN A 59 23.56 15.34 26.89
CA ASN A 59 24.31 16.23 25.99
C ASN A 59 23.56 17.54 25.65
N GLY A 60 22.40 17.79 26.26
CA GLY A 60 21.57 18.99 26.01
C GLY A 60 20.66 18.89 24.79
N ASN A 61 20.65 17.79 24.08
CA ASN A 61 19.72 17.48 22.99
C ASN A 61 18.38 16.95 23.52
N TYR A 62 17.42 16.75 22.64
CA TYR A 62 16.10 16.23 22.93
C TYR A 62 15.76 15.05 22.03
N ASN A 63 15.42 13.91 22.61
CA ASN A 63 14.75 12.85 21.89
C ASN A 63 13.30 13.23 21.61
N VAL A 64 12.87 13.22 20.36
CA VAL A 64 11.45 13.41 20.02
C VAL A 64 10.70 12.11 20.15
N ILE A 65 9.92 11.95 21.22
CA ILE A 65 9.13 10.74 21.49
C ILE A 65 7.81 10.77 20.72
N ASP A 66 7.13 11.92 20.68
CA ASP A 66 6.02 12.20 19.76
C ASP A 66 6.15 13.58 19.15
N GLY A 67 5.66 13.73 17.92
CA GLY A 67 5.75 14.96 17.14
C GLY A 67 6.80 14.93 16.04
N ARG A 68 7.52 13.83 15.82
CA ARG A 68 8.55 13.72 14.77
C ARG A 68 8.03 14.14 13.39
N GLN A 69 6.85 13.64 12.97
CA GLN A 69 6.26 13.99 11.68
C GLN A 69 6.02 15.51 11.55
N ARG A 70 5.54 16.12 12.63
CA ARG A 70 5.31 17.57 12.71
C ARG A 70 6.63 18.34 12.68
N PHE A 71 7.62 17.90 13.45
CA PHE A 71 8.94 18.56 13.48
C PHE A 71 9.67 18.44 12.13
N SER A 72 9.65 17.27 11.52
CA SER A 72 10.21 17.07 10.17
C SER A 72 9.49 17.93 9.13
N THR A 73 8.18 18.13 9.26
CA THR A 73 7.43 19.04 8.38
C THR A 73 7.86 20.50 8.55
N LEU A 74 8.18 20.93 9.78
CA LEU A 74 8.71 22.28 10.02
C LEU A 74 10.08 22.47 9.39
N LEU A 75 10.95 21.47 9.47
CA LEU A 75 12.26 21.48 8.80
C LEU A 75 12.12 21.56 7.27
N ASP A 76 11.20 20.77 6.70
CA ASP A 76 10.90 20.80 5.27
C ASP A 76 10.34 22.17 4.85
N TYR A 77 9.42 22.69 5.62
CA TYR A 77 8.84 24.00 5.40
C TYR A 77 9.90 25.11 5.41
N GLU A 78 10.83 25.08 6.35
CA GLU A 78 11.88 26.08 6.42
C GLU A 78 12.82 26.04 5.19
N MET A 79 13.11 24.83 4.68
CA MET A 79 13.97 24.64 3.51
C MET A 79 13.26 24.90 2.18
N HIS A 80 11.97 24.62 2.11
CA HIS A 80 11.19 24.64 0.87
C HIS A 80 9.92 25.47 1.02
N ARG A 81 10.02 26.68 1.58
CA ARG A 81 8.86 27.56 1.87
C ARG A 81 7.97 27.79 0.64
N TYR A 82 8.57 27.88 -0.54
CA TYR A 82 7.86 28.06 -1.83
C TYR A 82 6.84 26.94 -2.12
N ASP A 83 7.08 25.71 -1.63
CA ASP A 83 6.16 24.57 -1.82
C ASP A 83 4.88 24.68 -0.98
N TYR A 84 4.90 25.51 0.05
CA TYR A 84 3.83 25.68 1.03
C TYR A 84 3.06 27.01 0.87
N ILE A 85 3.40 27.82 -0.14
CA ILE A 85 2.62 28.99 -0.49
C ILE A 85 1.33 28.55 -1.15
N GLU A 86 0.21 29.05 -0.68
CA GLU A 86 -1.11 28.73 -1.23
C GLU A 86 -1.84 30.01 -1.71
N ASP A 87 -2.89 29.82 -2.48
CA ASP A 87 -3.71 30.92 -3.01
C ASP A 87 -4.31 31.78 -1.88
N SER A 88 -4.62 31.16 -0.75
CA SER A 88 -5.13 31.83 0.46
C SER A 88 -4.12 32.77 1.14
N ASP A 89 -2.83 32.61 0.90
CA ASP A 89 -1.79 33.50 1.49
C ASP A 89 -1.79 34.87 0.82
N ILE A 90 -2.37 34.96 -0.38
CA ILE A 90 -2.50 36.21 -1.15
C ILE A 90 -3.97 36.60 -1.21
N SER A 91 -4.39 37.47 -0.30
CA SER A 91 -5.75 37.98 -0.31
C SER A 91 -5.96 39.06 -1.41
N GLU A 92 -7.22 39.22 -1.85
CA GLU A 92 -7.58 40.24 -2.82
C GLU A 92 -7.28 41.66 -2.28
N GLU A 93 -7.43 41.86 -0.96
CA GLU A 93 -7.14 43.10 -0.29
C GLU A 93 -5.67 43.49 -0.43
N LYS A 94 -4.74 42.53 -0.27
CA LYS A 94 -3.29 42.80 -0.48
C LYS A 94 -2.99 43.22 -1.91
N ILE A 95 -3.67 42.66 -2.89
CA ILE A 95 -3.52 43.10 -4.30
C ILE A 95 -4.11 44.49 -4.50
N LYS A 96 -5.27 44.80 -3.90
CA LYS A 96 -5.87 46.13 -3.93
C LYS A 96 -4.97 47.16 -3.26
N GLU A 97 -4.31 46.83 -2.15
CA GLU A 97 -3.34 47.73 -1.49
C GLU A 97 -2.20 48.12 -2.45
N ILE A 98 -1.67 47.16 -3.24
CA ILE A 98 -0.66 47.47 -4.24
C ILE A 98 -1.22 48.46 -5.28
N LEU A 99 -2.40 48.19 -5.82
CA LEU A 99 -3.02 49.02 -6.86
C LEU A 99 -3.35 50.43 -6.33
N TYR A 100 -3.84 50.52 -5.09
CA TYR A 100 -4.23 51.80 -4.46
C TYR A 100 -3.05 52.62 -3.96
N SER A 101 -1.85 52.02 -3.87
CA SER A 101 -0.63 52.77 -3.53
C SER A 101 -0.19 53.75 -4.61
N VAL A 102 -0.71 53.58 -5.83
CA VAL A 102 -0.42 54.39 -7.01
C VAL A 102 -1.68 55.19 -7.38
N PRO A 103 -1.75 56.53 -7.10
CA PRO A 103 -2.95 57.33 -7.33
C PRO A 103 -3.52 57.23 -8.74
N THR A 104 -2.66 57.22 -9.76
CA THR A 104 -3.09 57.08 -11.17
C THR A 104 -3.77 55.72 -11.41
N ILE A 105 -3.21 54.61 -10.87
CA ILE A 105 -3.80 53.30 -10.97
C ILE A 105 -5.14 53.24 -10.25
N LYS A 106 -5.19 53.75 -9.02
CA LYS A 106 -6.41 53.82 -8.21
C LYS A 106 -7.55 54.49 -8.97
N SER A 107 -7.30 55.66 -9.55
CA SER A 107 -8.29 56.42 -10.29
C SER A 107 -8.84 55.61 -11.49
N VAL A 108 -7.99 54.92 -12.23
CA VAL A 108 -8.39 54.10 -13.39
C VAL A 108 -9.12 52.84 -12.92
N PHE A 109 -8.60 52.16 -11.90
CA PHE A 109 -9.16 50.92 -11.37
C PHE A 109 -10.55 51.13 -10.75
N ASP A 110 -10.78 52.24 -10.04
CA ASP A 110 -12.07 52.55 -9.42
C ASP A 110 -13.18 52.73 -10.48
N ASN A 111 -12.83 53.16 -11.68
CA ASN A 111 -13.76 53.35 -12.80
C ASN A 111 -14.13 52.04 -13.55
N TYR A 112 -13.44 50.93 -13.30
CA TYR A 112 -13.81 49.63 -13.89
C TYR A 112 -15.06 49.05 -13.23
N ASN A 113 -15.83 48.26 -14.01
CA ASN A 113 -16.91 47.47 -13.42
C ASN A 113 -16.34 46.32 -12.57
N GLU A 114 -17.18 45.73 -11.72
CA GLU A 114 -16.75 44.70 -10.76
C GLU A 114 -16.16 43.46 -11.41
N SER A 115 -16.63 43.07 -12.60
CA SER A 115 -16.05 41.94 -13.36
C SER A 115 -14.61 42.23 -13.80
N ALA A 116 -14.38 43.40 -14.40
CA ALA A 116 -13.06 43.83 -14.84
C ALA A 116 -12.08 43.98 -13.67
N LYS A 117 -12.55 44.53 -12.52
CA LYS A 117 -11.76 44.60 -11.30
C LYS A 117 -11.31 43.22 -10.83
N LYS A 118 -12.24 42.27 -10.80
CA LYS A 118 -11.96 40.89 -10.40
C LYS A 118 -10.95 40.21 -11.34
N ASP A 119 -11.10 40.36 -12.66
CA ASP A 119 -10.19 39.80 -13.66
C ASP A 119 -8.76 40.35 -13.51
N ILE A 120 -8.63 41.66 -13.21
CA ILE A 120 -7.33 42.27 -12.96
C ILE A 120 -6.69 41.73 -11.69
N ILE A 121 -7.44 41.64 -10.58
CA ILE A 121 -6.95 41.09 -9.31
C ILE A 121 -6.51 39.65 -9.48
N VAL A 122 -7.33 38.81 -10.13
CA VAL A 122 -7.03 37.40 -10.39
C VAL A 122 -5.76 37.25 -11.22
N SER A 123 -5.59 38.07 -12.25
CA SER A 123 -4.41 38.06 -13.12
C SER A 123 -3.12 38.41 -12.36
N ILE A 124 -3.15 39.45 -11.53
CA ILE A 124 -2.00 39.85 -10.72
C ILE A 124 -1.70 38.78 -9.64
N LYS A 125 -2.74 38.33 -8.95
CA LYS A 125 -2.64 37.26 -7.95
C LYS A 125 -2.03 35.98 -8.50
N SER A 126 -2.48 35.54 -9.67
CA SER A 126 -1.96 34.33 -10.31
C SER A 126 -0.49 34.47 -10.71
N THR A 127 -0.09 35.65 -11.20
CA THR A 127 1.30 35.97 -11.52
C THR A 127 2.16 35.95 -10.26
N ALA A 128 1.72 36.62 -9.20
CA ALA A 128 2.41 36.65 -7.92
C ALA A 128 2.57 35.24 -7.33
N LEU A 129 1.50 34.43 -7.33
CA LEU A 129 1.54 33.07 -6.83
C LEU A 129 2.49 32.18 -7.64
N LYS A 130 2.49 32.31 -8.95
CA LYS A 130 3.40 31.57 -9.84
C LYS A 130 4.86 31.89 -9.53
N GLN A 131 5.18 33.17 -9.41
CA GLN A 131 6.56 33.60 -9.15
C GLN A 131 7.03 33.21 -7.74
N LEU A 132 6.20 33.41 -6.71
CA LEU A 132 6.50 33.00 -5.35
C LEU A 132 6.71 31.48 -5.18
N LYS A 133 6.09 30.66 -6.03
CA LYS A 133 6.28 29.19 -6.07
C LYS A 133 7.48 28.75 -6.90
N THR A 134 8.12 29.63 -7.59
CA THR A 134 9.29 29.30 -8.40
C THR A 134 10.48 29.05 -7.47
N LYS A 135 11.07 27.87 -7.60
CA LYS A 135 12.27 27.50 -6.83
C LYS A 135 13.40 28.48 -7.16
N ASP A 136 14.08 28.97 -6.12
CA ASP A 136 15.22 29.88 -6.21
C ASP A 136 14.90 31.27 -6.80
N ALA A 137 13.61 31.65 -6.93
CA ALA A 137 13.25 32.98 -7.37
C ALA A 137 13.74 34.03 -6.36
N GLN A 138 14.48 35.03 -6.85
CA GLN A 138 14.96 36.14 -6.03
C GLN A 138 13.84 37.15 -5.81
N GLU A 139 13.95 37.95 -4.72
CA GLU A 139 13.02 39.03 -4.41
C GLU A 139 12.82 39.95 -5.63
N THR A 140 13.91 40.30 -6.30
CA THR A 140 13.90 41.16 -7.49
C THR A 140 13.08 40.60 -8.63
N ASP A 141 13.15 39.28 -8.86
CA ASP A 141 12.43 38.64 -9.97
C ASP A 141 10.93 38.62 -9.73
N VAL A 142 10.52 38.30 -8.51
CA VAL A 142 9.10 38.28 -8.11
C VAL A 142 8.51 39.70 -8.20
N ILE A 143 9.21 40.72 -7.68
CA ILE A 143 8.78 42.11 -7.73
C ILE A 143 8.72 42.61 -9.17
N TYR A 144 9.72 42.25 -10.01
CA TYR A 144 9.76 42.63 -11.41
C TYR A 144 8.55 42.11 -12.18
N GLU A 145 8.23 40.84 -12.05
CA GLU A 145 7.12 40.20 -12.76
C GLU A 145 5.74 40.76 -12.31
N ILE A 146 5.56 40.99 -10.99
CA ILE A 146 4.34 41.63 -10.48
C ILE A 146 4.22 43.06 -11.03
N ASN A 147 5.30 43.85 -11.04
CA ASN A 147 5.29 45.18 -11.60
C ASN A 147 5.04 45.17 -13.11
N ALA A 148 5.61 44.19 -13.85
CA ALA A 148 5.41 44.05 -15.30
C ALA A 148 3.94 43.83 -15.66
N ILE A 149 3.25 42.93 -14.98
CA ILE A 149 1.83 42.66 -15.22
C ILE A 149 0.96 43.85 -14.86
N ILE A 150 1.28 44.57 -13.78
CA ILE A 150 0.55 45.78 -13.39
C ILE A 150 0.77 46.89 -14.43
N LYS A 151 1.99 47.15 -14.89
CA LYS A 151 2.29 48.13 -15.93
C LYS A 151 1.63 47.80 -17.25
N GLN A 152 1.53 46.50 -17.61
CA GLN A 152 0.81 46.07 -18.83
C GLN A 152 -0.68 46.44 -18.75
N LYS A 153 -1.29 46.30 -17.59
CA LYS A 153 -2.73 46.59 -17.39
C LYS A 153 -3.00 48.09 -17.20
N PHE A 154 -2.02 48.83 -16.73
CA PHE A 154 -2.10 50.29 -16.42
C PHE A 154 -0.91 51.03 -17.08
N PRO A 155 -0.90 51.18 -18.42
CA PRO A 155 0.15 51.96 -19.09
C PRO A 155 0.05 53.42 -18.72
N GLY A 156 1.16 54.08 -18.37
CA GLY A 156 1.19 55.49 -18.09
C GLY A 156 1.45 55.92 -16.63
N ILE A 157 1.94 55.01 -15.79
CA ILE A 157 2.24 55.25 -14.37
C ILE A 157 3.32 56.31 -14.17
N GLY A 158 4.26 56.46 -15.10
CA GLY A 158 5.25 57.52 -15.17
C GLY A 158 6.04 57.72 -13.85
N LYS A 159 5.91 58.92 -13.29
CA LYS A 159 6.66 59.28 -12.06
C LYS A 159 6.28 58.50 -10.79
N GLU A 160 5.20 57.73 -10.81
CA GLU A 160 4.68 57.00 -9.66
C GLU A 160 5.26 55.56 -9.58
N GLU A 161 6.16 55.16 -10.48
CA GLU A 161 6.81 53.84 -10.46
C GLU A 161 7.47 53.53 -9.10
N LYS A 162 7.98 54.52 -8.40
CA LYS A 162 8.56 54.35 -7.06
C LYS A 162 7.53 53.87 -6.03
N ASN A 163 6.29 54.34 -6.12
CA ASN A 163 5.21 53.93 -5.22
C ASN A 163 4.83 52.47 -5.47
N LEU A 164 4.75 52.07 -6.76
CA LEU A 164 4.48 50.69 -7.14
C LEU A 164 5.60 49.75 -6.65
N LEU A 165 6.86 50.13 -6.87
CA LEU A 165 8.00 49.33 -6.39
C LEU A 165 7.99 49.17 -4.87
N PHE A 166 7.71 50.24 -4.14
CA PHE A 166 7.63 50.21 -2.67
C PHE A 166 6.49 49.27 -2.21
N ALA A 167 5.31 49.37 -2.82
CA ALA A 167 4.15 48.56 -2.46
C ALA A 167 4.37 47.07 -2.77
N THR A 168 4.94 46.75 -3.93
CA THR A 168 5.25 45.37 -4.29
C THR A 168 6.38 44.78 -3.45
N THR A 169 7.37 45.57 -3.07
CA THR A 169 8.41 45.16 -2.11
C THR A 169 7.80 44.88 -0.73
N LYS A 170 6.90 45.76 -0.26
CA LYS A 170 6.18 45.55 1.00
C LYS A 170 5.34 44.27 0.94
N PHE A 171 4.57 44.08 -0.15
CA PHE A 171 3.78 42.85 -0.38
C PHE A 171 4.65 41.61 -0.30
N TYR A 172 5.80 41.59 -0.99
CA TYR A 172 6.73 40.46 -0.94
C TYR A 172 7.18 40.19 0.50
N LYS A 173 7.59 41.20 1.24
CA LYS A 173 8.02 41.05 2.64
C LYS A 173 6.90 40.55 3.53
N ASP A 174 5.67 41.07 3.38
CA ASP A 174 4.51 40.65 4.15
C ASP A 174 4.15 39.18 3.90
N ILE A 175 4.29 38.70 2.68
CA ILE A 175 4.11 37.25 2.37
C ILE A 175 5.19 36.41 3.06
N TRP A 176 6.46 36.80 2.97
CA TRP A 176 7.54 36.08 3.62
C TRP A 176 7.52 36.15 5.14
N GLN A 177 6.94 37.22 5.72
CA GLN A 177 6.72 37.33 7.17
C GLN A 177 5.67 36.31 7.67
N ILE A 178 4.60 36.08 6.92
CA ILE A 178 3.63 34.99 7.23
C ILE A 178 4.31 33.64 7.24
N LEU A 179 5.33 33.45 6.41
CA LEU A 179 6.09 32.23 6.25
C LEU A 179 7.29 32.12 7.19
N ASP A 180 7.47 33.08 8.11
CA ASP A 180 8.61 33.08 9.03
C ASP A 180 8.48 32.02 10.11
N THR A 181 9.57 31.29 10.31
CA THR A 181 9.64 30.17 11.29
C THR A 181 10.17 30.62 12.66
N THR A 182 10.70 31.84 12.76
CA THR A 182 11.39 32.33 13.99
C THR A 182 10.46 32.41 15.19
N ASN A 183 9.19 32.70 14.96
CA ASN A 183 8.18 32.91 16.00
C ASN A 183 7.28 31.68 16.24
N ILE A 184 7.57 30.53 15.63
CA ILE A 184 6.77 29.31 15.84
C ILE A 184 7.02 28.79 17.25
N VAL A 185 5.97 28.82 18.07
CA VAL A 185 5.97 28.28 19.44
C VAL A 185 5.44 26.87 19.44
N LEU A 186 6.22 25.95 20.01
CA LEU A 186 5.90 24.54 20.13
C LEU A 186 5.55 24.21 21.59
N PRO A 187 4.32 23.79 21.90
CA PRO A 187 3.98 23.29 23.22
C PRO A 187 4.68 21.94 23.43
N CYS A 188 5.45 21.81 24.51
CA CYS A 188 6.28 20.65 24.78
C CYS A 188 5.95 20.02 26.14
N ILE A 189 5.93 18.70 26.19
CA ILE A 189 6.00 17.90 27.41
C ILE A 189 7.38 17.27 27.42
N ILE A 190 8.22 17.61 28.40
CA ILE A 190 9.64 17.27 28.40
C ILE A 190 9.95 16.36 29.56
N PHE A 191 10.29 15.12 29.30
CA PHE A 191 10.81 14.18 30.31
C PHE A 191 12.22 14.59 30.74
N ASN A 192 12.49 14.37 32.02
CA ASN A 192 13.81 14.54 32.60
C ASN A 192 14.76 13.42 32.11
N GLU A 193 16.07 13.68 32.19
CA GLU A 193 17.14 12.75 31.78
C GLU A 193 17.05 11.39 32.47
N ASN A 194 16.50 11.35 33.69
CA ASN A 194 16.37 10.16 34.53
C ASN A 194 15.06 9.38 34.31
N ALA A 195 14.21 9.77 33.37
CA ALA A 195 13.02 9.01 33.04
C ALA A 195 13.43 7.69 32.37
N SER A 196 12.92 6.56 32.88
CA SER A 196 13.21 5.26 32.28
C SER A 196 12.53 5.10 30.93
N ASP A 197 13.12 4.29 30.04
CA ASP A 197 12.54 3.98 28.74
C ASP A 197 11.13 3.38 28.86
N ASP A 198 10.87 2.54 29.88
CA ASP A 198 9.55 1.96 30.13
C ASP A 198 8.49 3.03 30.44
N GLU A 199 8.86 4.07 31.21
CA GLU A 199 7.95 5.17 31.54
C GLU A 199 7.64 6.03 30.31
N ILE A 200 8.64 6.28 29.48
CA ILE A 200 8.52 7.02 28.22
C ILE A 200 7.60 6.25 27.26
N VAL A 201 7.85 4.96 27.08
CA VAL A 201 7.06 4.08 26.22
C VAL A 201 5.61 3.98 26.73
N ALA A 202 5.41 3.79 28.05
CA ALA A 202 4.06 3.75 28.62
C ALA A 202 3.30 5.06 28.40
N THR A 203 3.97 6.20 28.55
CA THR A 203 3.35 7.53 28.30
C THR A 203 3.04 7.72 26.82
N PHE A 204 3.96 7.34 25.94
CA PHE A 204 3.76 7.38 24.49
C PHE A 204 2.53 6.55 24.08
N ILE A 205 2.39 5.33 24.59
CA ILE A 205 1.23 4.48 24.37
C ILE A 205 -0.06 5.15 24.86
N ASN A 206 -0.05 5.68 26.08
CA ASN A 206 -1.24 6.28 26.69
C ASN A 206 -1.71 7.54 25.96
N LEU A 207 -0.81 8.41 25.55
CA LEU A 207 -1.14 9.64 24.82
C LEU A 207 -1.73 9.34 23.45
N ASN A 208 -1.22 8.32 22.77
CA ASN A 208 -1.66 7.96 21.42
C ASN A 208 -2.88 7.00 21.40
N SER A 209 -3.25 6.37 22.54
CA SER A 209 -4.44 5.52 22.63
C SER A 209 -5.75 6.27 22.39
N LYS A 210 -5.76 7.60 22.57
CA LYS A 210 -6.93 8.48 22.40
C LYS A 210 -6.82 9.42 21.20
N GLY A 211 -5.70 9.38 20.46
CA GLY A 211 -5.41 10.26 19.31
C GLY A 211 -5.23 9.50 17.99
N THR A 212 -4.29 9.94 17.16
CA THR A 212 -3.89 9.22 15.95
C THR A 212 -3.30 7.87 16.37
N LYS A 213 -3.98 6.77 16.02
CA LYS A 213 -3.55 5.42 16.42
C LYS A 213 -2.10 5.19 15.99
N LEU A 214 -1.23 4.95 16.97
CA LEU A 214 0.10 4.39 16.71
C LEU A 214 -0.05 3.11 15.92
N SER A 215 0.84 2.89 14.96
CA SER A 215 0.96 1.56 14.41
C SER A 215 1.47 0.61 15.50
N LYS A 216 1.05 -0.63 15.47
CA LYS A 216 1.57 -1.69 16.37
C LYS A 216 3.12 -1.72 16.36
N TYR A 217 3.72 -1.35 15.24
CA TYR A 217 5.17 -1.36 15.01
C TYR A 217 5.92 -0.26 15.76
N ASP A 218 5.31 0.92 15.88
CA ASP A 218 5.89 2.00 16.70
C ASP A 218 6.00 1.57 18.17
N LEU A 219 5.01 0.78 18.64
CA LEU A 219 5.00 0.21 20.00
C LEU A 219 6.09 -0.85 20.17
N TYR A 220 6.24 -1.76 19.21
CA TYR A 220 7.24 -2.82 19.28
C TYR A 220 8.65 -2.25 19.21
N SER A 221 8.87 -1.28 18.33
CA SER A 221 10.15 -0.61 18.18
C SER A 221 10.61 0.04 19.48
N ALA A 222 9.68 0.70 20.20
CA ALA A 222 9.99 1.31 21.49
C ALA A 222 10.22 0.25 22.59
N SER A 223 9.41 -0.81 22.62
CA SER A 223 9.49 -1.85 23.68
C SER A 223 10.74 -2.73 23.55
N TRP A 224 11.31 -2.90 22.35
CA TRP A 224 12.39 -3.84 22.08
C TRP A 224 13.75 -3.17 21.84
N GLN A 225 13.87 -1.88 22.09
CA GLN A 225 15.11 -1.15 21.79
C GLN A 225 16.35 -1.69 22.53
N ASN A 226 16.16 -2.24 23.74
CA ASN A 226 17.22 -2.79 24.58
C ASN A 226 17.41 -4.31 24.44
N ASP A 227 16.58 -4.96 23.62
CA ASP A 227 16.62 -6.41 23.38
C ASP A 227 17.57 -6.72 22.23
N VAL A 228 18.86 -6.85 22.54
CA VAL A 228 19.95 -6.93 21.58
C VAL A 228 20.22 -8.38 21.16
N LEU A 229 20.44 -8.55 19.85
CA LEU A 229 20.85 -9.77 19.18
C LEU A 229 22.22 -9.54 18.52
N VAL A 230 23.09 -10.56 18.57
CA VAL A 230 24.31 -10.58 17.74
C VAL A 230 23.99 -11.38 16.48
N VAL A 231 24.03 -10.72 15.31
CA VAL A 231 23.66 -11.32 14.02
C VAL A 231 24.77 -11.13 13.02
N ASP A 232 25.58 -12.18 12.83
CA ASP A 232 26.67 -12.20 11.85
C ASP A 232 26.15 -12.51 10.45
N ASP A 233 25.38 -11.57 9.88
CA ASP A 233 24.78 -11.68 8.56
C ASP A 233 24.78 -10.31 7.87
N GLU A 234 25.58 -10.18 6.80
CA GLU A 234 25.76 -8.92 6.10
C GLU A 234 24.45 -8.44 5.45
N GLU A 235 23.61 -9.33 4.93
CA GLU A 235 22.33 -8.93 4.32
C GLU A 235 21.42 -8.27 5.36
N ILE A 236 21.33 -8.83 6.56
CA ILE A 236 20.55 -8.25 7.68
C ILE A 236 21.15 -6.90 8.09
N ILE A 237 22.46 -6.85 8.30
CA ILE A 237 23.16 -5.63 8.73
C ILE A 237 22.97 -4.49 7.73
N GLU A 238 23.12 -4.76 6.42
CA GLU A 238 22.87 -3.75 5.39
C GLU A 238 21.44 -3.22 5.39
N LYS A 239 20.43 -4.05 5.65
CA LYS A 239 19.04 -3.59 5.75
C LYS A 239 18.81 -2.69 6.97
N VAL A 240 19.45 -3.00 8.09
CA VAL A 240 19.41 -2.16 9.28
C VAL A 240 20.08 -0.81 9.02
N ILE A 241 21.27 -0.81 8.42
CA ILE A 241 22.00 0.42 8.07
C ILE A 241 21.17 1.26 7.09
N SER A 242 20.63 0.65 6.02
CA SER A 242 19.78 1.35 5.05
C SER A 242 18.57 2.01 5.72
N LYS A 243 17.92 1.34 6.69
CA LYS A 243 16.80 1.92 7.46
C LYS A 243 17.16 3.28 8.05
N TYR A 244 18.35 3.39 8.63
CA TYR A 244 18.81 4.63 9.25
C TYR A 244 19.28 5.67 8.23
N LYS A 245 19.99 5.25 7.17
CA LYS A 245 20.38 6.15 6.07
C LYS A 245 19.18 6.73 5.34
N ASP A 246 18.21 5.91 4.98
CA ASP A 246 16.95 6.36 4.36
C ASP A 246 16.19 7.33 5.28
N SER A 247 16.28 7.08 6.59
CA SER A 247 15.70 7.98 7.59
C SER A 247 16.38 9.34 7.60
N LEU A 248 17.70 9.40 7.46
CA LEU A 248 18.47 10.64 7.39
C LEU A 248 18.21 11.41 6.08
N GLU A 249 18.21 10.71 4.94
CA GLU A 249 18.00 11.32 3.63
C GLU A 249 16.57 11.82 3.42
N ASN A 250 15.57 11.01 3.80
CA ASN A 250 14.16 11.33 3.62
C ASN A 250 13.56 12.19 4.73
N ASN A 251 14.19 12.31 5.90
CA ASN A 251 13.65 12.98 7.07
C ASN A 251 14.32 14.30 7.42
N GLN A 252 15.00 14.93 6.46
CA GLN A 252 15.35 16.34 6.61
C GLN A 252 16.21 16.64 7.84
N LYS A 253 17.29 15.88 8.00
CA LYS A 253 18.36 16.17 8.98
C LYS A 253 17.97 16.02 10.48
N ILE A 254 16.98 15.22 10.84
CA ILE A 254 16.86 14.73 12.21
C ILE A 254 17.73 13.48 12.33
N GLU A 255 18.84 13.62 13.02
CA GLU A 255 19.75 12.48 13.26
C GLU A 255 19.08 11.43 14.15
N THR A 256 19.41 10.16 13.93
CA THR A 256 18.99 9.09 14.83
C THR A 256 19.97 9.03 15.99
N GLN A 257 19.46 9.01 17.22
CA GLN A 257 20.27 8.87 18.42
C GLN A 257 21.11 7.60 18.36
N ASP A 258 22.40 7.70 18.72
CA ASP A 258 23.32 6.57 18.84
C ASP A 258 23.44 5.68 17.58
N PHE A 259 23.14 6.21 16.39
CA PHE A 259 23.41 5.50 15.15
C PHE A 259 24.88 5.64 14.76
N SER A 260 25.57 4.54 14.73
CA SER A 260 26.93 4.41 14.19
C SER A 260 27.02 3.20 13.26
N GLU A 261 27.14 3.46 11.95
CA GLU A 261 27.33 2.40 10.96
C GLU A 261 28.55 1.54 11.26
N LEU A 262 29.66 2.19 11.65
CA LEU A 262 30.91 1.51 11.98
C LEU A 262 30.72 0.53 13.14
N GLU A 263 30.03 0.98 14.19
CA GLU A 263 29.79 0.17 15.38
C GLU A 263 28.88 -1.03 15.07
N ILE A 264 27.79 -0.83 14.31
CA ILE A 264 26.89 -1.91 13.89
C ILE A 264 27.66 -2.96 13.07
N ARG A 265 28.51 -2.52 12.13
CA ARG A 265 29.32 -3.45 11.31
C ARG A 265 30.35 -4.23 12.12
N GLN A 266 30.95 -3.60 13.14
CA GLN A 266 31.97 -4.23 13.97
C GLN A 266 31.38 -5.18 15.01
N LYS A 267 30.36 -4.74 15.75
CA LYS A 267 29.75 -5.51 16.82
C LYS A 267 28.69 -6.50 16.33
N LYS A 268 28.07 -6.20 15.16
CA LYS A 268 26.94 -6.96 14.61
C LYS A 268 25.77 -7.08 15.59
N GLU A 269 25.68 -6.09 16.47
CA GLU A 269 24.62 -5.94 17.46
C GLU A 269 23.45 -5.14 16.85
N ILE A 270 22.28 -5.75 16.85
CA ILE A 270 21.01 -5.13 16.41
C ILE A 270 19.92 -5.52 17.39
N ASN A 271 18.87 -4.72 17.52
CA ASN A 271 17.76 -5.12 18.36
C ASN A 271 16.76 -6.02 17.61
N VAL A 272 15.85 -6.66 18.37
CA VAL A 272 14.84 -7.59 17.81
C VAL A 272 13.94 -6.90 16.78
N PHE A 273 13.61 -5.62 16.97
CA PHE A 273 12.84 -4.87 15.99
C PHE A 273 13.60 -4.71 14.67
N GLU A 274 14.87 -4.35 14.74
CA GLU A 274 15.74 -4.19 13.57
C GLU A 274 15.89 -5.50 12.81
N TYR A 275 16.02 -6.62 13.53
CA TYR A 275 16.07 -7.94 12.91
C TYR A 275 14.76 -8.28 12.17
N ALA A 276 13.61 -8.10 12.81
CA ALA A 276 12.30 -8.36 12.19
C ALA A 276 12.03 -7.46 10.99
N TYR A 277 12.42 -6.18 11.07
CA TYR A 277 12.35 -5.22 9.98
C TYR A 277 13.24 -5.64 8.79
N ALA A 278 14.53 -5.94 9.06
CA ALA A 278 15.47 -6.37 8.04
C ALA A 278 14.99 -7.66 7.34
N LEU A 279 14.49 -8.62 8.12
CA LEU A 279 13.89 -9.85 7.58
C LEU A 279 12.72 -9.53 6.63
N SER A 280 11.83 -8.60 7.00
CA SER A 280 10.72 -8.16 6.15
C SER A 280 11.22 -7.61 4.81
N LYS A 281 12.23 -6.74 4.84
CA LYS A 281 12.83 -6.16 3.63
C LYS A 281 13.49 -7.21 2.74
N LEU A 282 14.24 -8.13 3.34
CA LEU A 282 14.88 -9.22 2.60
C LEU A 282 13.86 -10.14 1.93
N ILE A 283 12.79 -10.48 2.62
CA ILE A 283 11.70 -11.27 2.04
C ILE A 283 11.12 -10.53 0.82
N GLY A 284 10.83 -9.24 0.95
CA GLY A 284 10.31 -8.42 -0.17
C GLY A 284 11.24 -8.40 -1.38
N GLU A 285 12.54 -8.26 -1.16
CA GLU A 285 13.54 -8.23 -2.23
C GLU A 285 13.75 -9.59 -2.91
N LYS A 286 13.90 -10.66 -2.12
CA LYS A 286 14.11 -12.02 -2.66
C LYS A 286 12.91 -12.50 -3.48
N CYS A 287 11.70 -12.07 -3.13
CA CYS A 287 10.48 -12.40 -3.87
C CYS A 287 10.17 -11.40 -5.00
N GLY A 288 11.00 -10.35 -5.17
CA GLY A 288 10.84 -9.35 -6.22
C GLY A 288 9.47 -8.65 -6.21
N ASN A 289 8.85 -8.50 -5.05
CA ASN A 289 7.49 -7.98 -4.85
C ASN A 289 6.39 -8.68 -5.66
N LYS A 290 6.68 -9.84 -6.25
CA LYS A 290 5.77 -10.55 -7.17
C LYS A 290 4.56 -11.15 -6.46
N ILE A 291 4.71 -11.61 -5.22
CA ILE A 291 3.61 -12.21 -4.45
C ILE A 291 2.98 -11.24 -3.43
N TYR A 292 3.48 -10.01 -3.36
CA TYR A 292 2.92 -9.01 -2.49
C TYR A 292 2.06 -8.05 -3.31
N GLN A 293 0.76 -8.09 -3.15
CA GLN A 293 -0.11 -6.97 -3.54
C GLN A 293 -0.02 -5.90 -2.46
N ILE A 294 1.15 -5.29 -2.33
CA ILE A 294 1.40 -4.28 -1.32
C ILE A 294 0.70 -3.00 -1.75
N LYS A 295 -0.36 -2.67 -1.06
CA LYS A 295 -1.05 -1.39 -1.23
C LYS A 295 -0.29 -0.24 -0.57
N GLU A 296 0.47 -0.54 0.49
CA GLU A 296 1.28 0.44 1.23
C GLU A 296 2.62 -0.16 1.65
N ALA A 297 3.69 0.64 1.61
CA ALA A 297 5.04 0.22 2.01
C ALA A 297 5.10 -0.28 3.48
N SER A 298 4.20 0.19 4.34
CA SER A 298 4.06 -0.23 5.74
C SER A 298 3.62 -1.69 5.91
N GLU A 299 2.94 -2.27 4.91
CA GLU A 299 2.52 -3.68 4.97
C GLU A 299 3.72 -4.63 4.84
N VAL A 300 4.72 -4.27 4.02
CA VAL A 300 5.98 -5.05 3.92
C VAL A 300 6.69 -5.09 5.24
N ASP A 301 6.73 -3.95 5.93
CA ASP A 301 7.46 -3.80 7.19
C ASP A 301 6.93 -4.73 8.28
N SER A 302 5.68 -5.22 8.13
CA SER A 302 5.00 -6.09 9.09
C SER A 302 5.27 -7.58 8.94
N LEU A 303 5.71 -8.01 7.77
CA LEU A 303 5.76 -9.42 7.38
C LEU A 303 6.69 -10.26 8.27
N GLY A 304 7.91 -9.78 8.50
CA GLY A 304 8.89 -10.45 9.33
C GLY A 304 8.42 -10.64 10.77
N PHE A 305 7.72 -9.64 11.32
CA PHE A 305 7.15 -9.70 12.68
C PHE A 305 6.08 -10.81 12.77
N SER A 306 5.14 -10.83 11.84
CA SER A 306 4.06 -11.82 11.84
C SER A 306 4.58 -13.25 11.62
N ILE A 307 5.57 -13.43 10.75
CA ILE A 307 6.22 -14.73 10.52
C ILE A 307 6.96 -15.19 11.78
N LEU A 308 7.81 -14.34 12.37
CA LEU A 308 8.58 -14.67 13.57
C LEU A 308 7.66 -15.01 14.73
N ALA A 309 6.64 -14.19 14.99
CA ALA A 309 5.67 -14.43 16.05
C ALA A 309 4.98 -15.78 15.86
N SER A 310 4.50 -16.07 14.66
CA SER A 310 3.80 -17.31 14.35
C SER A 310 4.71 -18.53 14.46
N ILE A 311 5.97 -18.44 14.03
CA ILE A 311 6.95 -19.53 14.17
C ILE A 311 7.26 -19.81 15.64
N LEU A 312 7.41 -18.76 16.46
CA LEU A 312 7.73 -18.85 17.88
C LEU A 312 6.51 -19.07 18.77
N ASN A 313 5.33 -19.30 18.23
CA ASN A 313 4.06 -19.49 18.94
C ASN A 313 3.70 -18.30 19.84
N VAL A 314 3.94 -17.08 19.37
CA VAL A 314 3.50 -15.84 20.00
C VAL A 314 2.22 -15.36 19.32
N TYR A 315 1.10 -15.39 20.05
CA TYR A 315 -0.19 -14.92 19.52
C TYR A 315 -0.14 -13.43 19.15
N SER A 316 -0.84 -13.06 18.11
CA SER A 316 -0.87 -11.66 17.59
C SER A 316 -1.24 -10.63 18.67
N LYS A 317 -2.12 -11.00 19.62
CA LYS A 317 -2.49 -10.15 20.77
C LYS A 317 -1.35 -9.95 21.79
N ASN A 318 -0.36 -10.84 21.81
CA ASN A 318 0.76 -10.86 22.75
C ASN A 318 2.09 -10.51 22.07
N MET A 319 2.07 -9.85 20.92
CA MET A 319 3.24 -9.57 20.09
C MET A 319 4.40 -8.90 20.86
N VAL A 320 4.10 -8.09 21.88
CA VAL A 320 5.11 -7.46 22.74
C VAL A 320 6.06 -8.50 23.35
N GLY A 321 5.58 -9.70 23.62
CA GLY A 321 6.38 -10.82 24.14
C GLY A 321 7.31 -11.50 23.12
N LEU A 322 7.25 -11.14 21.84
CA LEU A 322 8.05 -11.76 20.77
C LEU A 322 9.55 -11.61 21.05
N SER A 323 9.97 -10.43 21.45
CA SER A 323 11.37 -10.13 21.72
C SER A 323 11.95 -11.05 22.76
N LYS A 324 11.31 -11.12 23.93
CA LYS A 324 11.73 -12.04 25.01
C LYS A 324 11.73 -13.49 24.55
N LYS A 325 10.68 -13.90 23.79
CA LYS A 325 10.58 -15.28 23.29
C LYS A 325 11.71 -15.63 22.32
N LEU A 326 12.12 -14.68 21.46
CA LEU A 326 13.24 -14.89 20.54
C LEU A 326 14.57 -14.99 21.29
N LEU A 327 14.83 -14.09 22.24
CA LEU A 327 16.04 -14.12 23.05
C LEU A 327 16.14 -15.41 23.90
N ASP A 328 15.07 -15.78 24.61
CA ASP A 328 15.02 -16.98 25.45
C ASP A 328 15.18 -18.28 24.62
N SER A 329 14.78 -18.26 23.36
CA SER A 329 14.87 -19.43 22.46
C SER A 329 16.29 -19.82 22.08
N LYS A 330 17.27 -18.91 22.20
CA LYS A 330 18.66 -19.10 21.80
C LYS A 330 18.86 -19.52 20.34
N ILE A 331 17.88 -19.24 19.48
CA ILE A 331 17.93 -19.61 18.07
C ILE A 331 19.04 -18.83 17.37
N ASN A 332 19.76 -19.51 16.48
CA ASN A 332 20.64 -18.84 15.55
C ASN A 332 19.82 -18.03 14.52
N CYS A 333 19.89 -16.70 14.63
CA CYS A 333 19.09 -15.79 13.78
C CYS A 333 19.43 -15.89 12.29
N VAL A 334 20.67 -16.25 11.94
CA VAL A 334 21.09 -16.45 10.54
C VAL A 334 20.47 -17.71 9.96
N ASP A 335 20.50 -18.81 10.71
CA ASP A 335 19.84 -20.06 10.28
C ASP A 335 18.33 -19.88 10.18
N LEU A 336 17.72 -19.21 11.15
CA LEU A 336 16.29 -18.88 11.11
C LEU A 336 15.91 -18.06 9.87
N LYS A 337 16.65 -16.98 9.56
CA LYS A 337 16.48 -16.18 8.34
C LYS A 337 16.52 -17.04 7.09
N ASN A 338 17.56 -17.86 6.95
CA ASN A 338 17.78 -18.66 5.75
C ASN A 338 16.64 -19.68 5.53
N LYS A 339 16.18 -20.33 6.60
CA LYS A 339 15.06 -21.28 6.54
C LYS A 339 13.73 -20.58 6.23
N ILE A 340 13.48 -19.41 6.81
CA ILE A 340 12.28 -18.59 6.50
C ILE A 340 12.29 -18.20 5.02
N ILE A 341 13.40 -17.65 4.51
CA ILE A 341 13.50 -17.24 3.10
C ILE A 341 13.31 -18.44 2.17
N GLY A 342 13.89 -19.62 2.51
CA GLY A 342 13.66 -20.85 1.75
C GLY A 342 12.19 -21.23 1.67
N CYS A 343 11.44 -21.14 2.79
CA CYS A 343 10.00 -21.39 2.82
C CYS A 343 9.20 -20.36 2.01
N VAL A 344 9.57 -19.08 2.09
CA VAL A 344 8.93 -18.02 1.31
C VAL A 344 9.07 -18.27 -0.19
N LEU A 345 10.27 -18.58 -0.66
CA LEU A 345 10.54 -18.88 -2.08
C LEU A 345 9.80 -20.14 -2.56
N GLU A 346 9.62 -21.12 -1.67
CA GLU A 346 8.85 -22.32 -1.98
C GLU A 346 7.35 -22.05 -2.13
N VAL A 347 6.77 -21.27 -1.21
CA VAL A 347 5.37 -20.80 -1.31
C VAL A 347 5.18 -19.94 -2.55
N GLN A 348 6.12 -19.05 -2.83
CA GLN A 348 6.09 -18.20 -4.03
C GLN A 348 5.99 -19.06 -5.31
N ARG A 349 6.87 -20.02 -5.50
CA ARG A 349 6.85 -20.89 -6.68
C ARG A 349 5.53 -21.62 -6.86
N LYS A 350 4.91 -22.06 -5.74
CA LYS A 350 3.60 -22.73 -5.79
C LYS A 350 2.47 -21.77 -6.15
N LEU A 351 2.47 -20.56 -5.57
CA LEU A 351 1.47 -19.54 -5.89
C LEU A 351 1.64 -18.99 -7.30
N GLU A 352 2.87 -18.76 -7.77
CA GLU A 352 3.14 -18.32 -9.15
C GLU A 352 2.58 -19.31 -10.15
N TRP A 353 2.81 -20.63 -9.95
CA TRP A 353 2.22 -21.62 -10.84
C TRP A 353 0.70 -21.50 -10.91
N TYR A 354 0.03 -21.30 -9.77
CA TYR A 354 -1.43 -21.20 -9.71
C TYR A 354 -1.95 -19.85 -10.20
N CYS A 355 -1.31 -18.76 -9.82
CA CYS A 355 -1.79 -17.39 -10.01
C CYS A 355 -1.31 -16.73 -11.31
N THR A 356 -0.31 -17.30 -12.02
CA THR A 356 0.12 -16.76 -13.31
C THR A 356 -0.81 -17.28 -14.41
N THR A 357 -1.42 -16.36 -15.13
CA THR A 357 -2.29 -16.68 -16.28
C THR A 357 -1.46 -17.02 -17.52
N PRO A 358 -2.07 -17.65 -18.54
CA PRO A 358 -1.36 -18.00 -19.78
C PRO A 358 -0.81 -16.79 -20.55
N ASP A 359 -1.35 -15.58 -20.31
CA ASP A 359 -0.81 -14.31 -20.85
C ASP A 359 0.33 -13.73 -19.98
N GLY A 360 0.86 -14.51 -19.03
CA GLY A 360 2.00 -14.12 -18.18
C GLY A 360 1.69 -13.13 -17.06
N LYS A 361 0.42 -12.78 -16.85
CA LYS A 361 0.02 -11.86 -15.77
C LYS A 361 -0.17 -12.61 -14.46
N ASN A 362 0.28 -12.02 -13.38
CA ASN A 362 0.03 -12.53 -12.04
C ASN A 362 -1.30 -12.01 -11.49
N ILE A 363 -2.13 -12.92 -11.00
CA ILE A 363 -3.41 -12.62 -10.35
C ILE A 363 -3.34 -13.11 -8.91
N PHE A 364 -2.83 -12.26 -8.02
CA PHE A 364 -2.81 -12.55 -6.59
C PHE A 364 -4.00 -11.86 -5.91
N THR A 365 -4.78 -12.62 -5.15
CA THR A 365 -5.96 -12.14 -4.42
C THR A 365 -5.81 -12.27 -2.91
N HIS A 366 -4.73 -12.88 -2.45
CA HIS A 366 -4.51 -13.17 -1.03
C HIS A 366 -4.20 -11.91 -0.20
N SER A 367 -4.63 -11.94 1.05
CA SER A 367 -4.20 -10.97 2.06
C SER A 367 -2.80 -11.33 2.60
N LEU A 368 -2.15 -10.37 3.28
CA LEU A 368 -0.86 -10.62 3.92
C LEU A 368 -0.93 -11.76 4.95
N ASN A 369 -1.99 -11.80 5.78
CA ASN A 369 -2.17 -12.85 6.78
C ASN A 369 -2.37 -14.24 6.14
N GLN A 370 -3.03 -14.32 5.00
CA GLN A 370 -3.15 -15.56 4.23
C GLN A 370 -1.78 -16.05 3.75
N LEU A 371 -0.97 -15.15 3.21
CA LEU A 371 0.39 -15.47 2.79
C LEU A 371 1.26 -15.94 3.96
N VAL A 372 1.24 -15.21 5.09
CA VAL A 372 1.94 -15.60 6.32
C VAL A 372 1.51 -16.98 6.78
N SER A 373 0.21 -17.29 6.73
CA SER A 373 -0.30 -18.62 7.13
C SER A 373 0.31 -19.75 6.30
N TYR A 374 0.50 -19.54 5.00
CA TYR A 374 1.15 -20.52 4.13
C TYR A 374 2.63 -20.69 4.43
N ILE A 375 3.35 -19.57 4.57
CA ILE A 375 4.79 -19.58 4.88
C ILE A 375 5.05 -20.30 6.20
N VAL A 376 4.29 -19.97 7.24
CA VAL A 376 4.44 -20.58 8.58
C VAL A 376 4.04 -22.05 8.57
N THR A 377 2.99 -22.42 7.83
CA THR A 377 2.61 -23.82 7.64
C THR A 377 3.76 -24.62 7.00
N VAL A 378 4.39 -24.08 5.96
CA VAL A 378 5.56 -24.73 5.32
C VAL A 378 6.72 -24.82 6.29
N PHE A 379 7.04 -23.75 7.02
CA PHE A 379 8.14 -23.74 7.98
C PHE A 379 7.94 -24.81 9.06
N LYS A 380 6.79 -24.79 9.77
CA LYS A 380 6.49 -25.74 10.86
C LYS A 380 6.33 -27.18 10.39
N SER A 381 5.99 -27.37 9.11
CA SER A 381 5.95 -28.71 8.51
C SER A 381 7.34 -29.25 8.20
N LYS A 382 8.29 -28.38 7.88
CA LYS A 382 9.67 -28.77 7.52
C LYS A 382 10.59 -28.82 8.72
N TYR A 383 10.38 -27.96 9.69
CA TYR A 383 11.32 -27.72 10.78
C TYR A 383 10.64 -27.72 12.15
N GLU A 384 11.41 -28.15 13.14
CA GLU A 384 11.12 -28.03 14.57
C GLU A 384 12.22 -27.25 15.26
N ILE A 385 11.84 -26.42 16.24
CA ILE A 385 12.78 -25.69 17.07
C ILE A 385 12.90 -26.45 18.40
N THR A 386 14.11 -26.92 18.68
CA THR A 386 14.42 -27.64 19.90
C THR A 386 14.59 -26.69 21.10
N ASN A 387 14.55 -27.22 22.33
CA ASN A 387 14.68 -26.42 23.55
C ASN A 387 16.05 -25.71 23.69
N ASP A 388 17.07 -26.21 23.00
CA ASP A 388 18.42 -25.61 22.96
C ASP A 388 18.60 -24.64 21.76
N GLY A 389 17.53 -24.31 21.04
CA GLY A 389 17.49 -23.32 19.97
C GLY A 389 17.95 -23.82 18.59
N ARG A 390 18.22 -25.10 18.43
CA ARG A 390 18.54 -25.66 17.10
C ARG A 390 17.27 -25.82 16.26
N ILE A 391 17.39 -25.56 14.98
CA ILE A 391 16.32 -25.80 14.00
C ILE A 391 16.63 -27.09 13.24
N VAL A 392 15.85 -28.12 13.51
CA VAL A 392 16.02 -29.46 12.96
C VAL A 392 14.89 -29.82 12.00
N ASP A 393 15.12 -30.81 11.15
CA ASP A 393 14.08 -31.29 10.24
C ASP A 393 12.94 -31.97 11.01
N ASN A 394 11.69 -31.62 10.68
CA ASN A 394 10.52 -32.28 11.20
C ASN A 394 10.41 -33.69 10.62
N VAL A 395 10.22 -34.69 11.49
CA VAL A 395 10.10 -36.10 11.09
C VAL A 395 8.90 -36.36 10.16
N GLN A 396 7.86 -35.54 10.25
CA GLN A 396 6.65 -35.66 9.44
C GLN A 396 6.66 -34.76 8.19
N LYS A 397 7.81 -34.18 7.80
CA LYS A 397 7.92 -33.25 6.66
C LYS A 397 7.37 -33.80 5.34
N HIS A 398 7.29 -35.13 5.18
CA HIS A 398 6.71 -35.76 4.00
C HIS A 398 5.22 -35.41 3.83
N LYS A 399 4.49 -35.11 4.91
CA LYS A 399 3.08 -34.72 4.86
C LYS A 399 2.86 -33.35 4.18
N LEU A 400 3.91 -32.55 4.01
CA LEU A 400 3.84 -31.25 3.33
C LEU A 400 3.30 -31.35 1.90
N THR A 401 3.43 -32.50 1.25
CA THR A 401 2.83 -32.75 -0.05
C THR A 401 1.31 -32.60 -0.04
N HIS A 402 0.64 -33.00 1.05
CA HIS A 402 -0.82 -32.81 1.19
C HIS A 402 -1.20 -31.33 1.21
N PHE A 403 -0.42 -30.49 1.92
CA PHE A 403 -0.62 -29.05 1.89
C PHE A 403 -0.52 -28.48 0.47
N TYR A 404 0.53 -28.83 -0.29
CA TYR A 404 0.71 -28.32 -1.65
C TYR A 404 -0.38 -28.79 -2.61
N ASN A 405 -0.85 -30.01 -2.47
CA ASN A 405 -1.96 -30.52 -3.26
C ASN A 405 -3.28 -29.81 -2.94
N ASN A 406 -3.46 -29.40 -1.68
CA ASN A 406 -4.68 -28.73 -1.23
C ASN A 406 -4.63 -27.19 -1.41
N LEU A 407 -3.43 -26.61 -1.61
CA LEU A 407 -3.23 -25.17 -1.67
C LEU A 407 -4.12 -24.45 -2.71
N PRO A 408 -4.24 -24.92 -3.98
CA PRO A 408 -5.09 -24.23 -4.96
C PRO A 408 -6.56 -24.17 -4.55
N MET A 409 -7.09 -25.25 -3.97
CA MET A 409 -8.46 -25.30 -3.47
C MET A 409 -8.67 -24.31 -2.31
N TRP A 410 -7.81 -24.37 -1.28
CA TRP A 410 -7.94 -23.46 -0.13
C TRP A 410 -7.73 -22.01 -0.54
N TYR A 411 -6.81 -21.75 -1.49
CA TYR A 411 -6.60 -20.41 -2.01
C TYR A 411 -7.86 -19.84 -2.65
N LEU A 412 -8.48 -20.59 -3.57
CA LEU A 412 -9.71 -20.17 -4.24
C LEU A 412 -10.89 -20.08 -3.26
N TYR A 413 -11.10 -21.11 -2.45
CA TYR A 413 -12.22 -21.21 -1.52
C TYR A 413 -12.21 -20.09 -0.47
N ASP A 414 -11.05 -19.78 0.11
CA ASP A 414 -10.90 -18.71 1.08
C ASP A 414 -11.14 -17.32 0.48
N ASN A 415 -10.69 -17.08 -0.75
CA ASN A 415 -10.89 -15.80 -1.42
C ASN A 415 -12.35 -15.60 -1.82
N ILE A 416 -13.01 -16.61 -2.39
CA ILE A 416 -14.44 -16.54 -2.75
C ILE A 416 -15.29 -16.29 -1.51
N ARG A 417 -15.02 -16.95 -0.39
CA ARG A 417 -15.77 -16.76 0.86
C ARG A 417 -15.39 -15.50 1.63
N GLY A 418 -14.40 -14.75 1.18
CA GLY A 418 -13.87 -13.60 1.93
C GLY A 418 -13.37 -14.00 3.33
N TYR A 419 -12.85 -15.23 3.49
CA TYR A 419 -12.43 -15.76 4.79
C TYR A 419 -11.47 -14.83 5.52
N TRP A 420 -10.56 -14.19 4.81
CA TRP A 420 -9.54 -13.32 5.38
C TRP A 420 -10.00 -11.87 5.65
N ALA A 421 -11.25 -11.51 5.34
CA ALA A 421 -11.80 -10.20 5.67
C ALA A 421 -11.98 -10.04 7.19
N GLY A 422 -11.81 -8.81 7.70
CA GLY A 422 -11.96 -8.47 9.12
C GLY A 422 -10.76 -8.89 9.97
N SER A 423 -10.97 -9.66 11.05
CA SER A 423 -9.94 -10.02 12.05
C SER A 423 -8.91 -11.06 11.54
N GLY A 424 -8.09 -10.67 10.57
CA GLY A 424 -7.10 -11.56 9.95
C GLY A 424 -6.07 -12.13 10.93
N ASP A 425 -5.65 -11.35 11.93
CA ASP A 425 -4.70 -11.78 12.97
C ASP A 425 -5.23 -13.00 13.77
N THR A 426 -6.50 -12.98 14.20
CA THR A 426 -7.11 -14.11 14.92
C THR A 426 -7.23 -15.35 14.04
N LYS A 427 -7.53 -15.16 12.75
CA LYS A 427 -7.62 -16.26 11.78
C LYS A 427 -6.27 -16.89 11.52
N LEU A 428 -5.22 -16.06 11.42
CA LEU A 428 -3.83 -16.53 11.34
C LEU A 428 -3.47 -17.36 12.56
N ASP A 429 -3.68 -16.82 13.76
CA ASP A 429 -3.38 -17.52 15.00
C ASP A 429 -4.09 -18.90 15.06
N ASN A 430 -5.37 -18.97 14.72
CA ASN A 430 -6.14 -20.20 14.72
C ASN A 430 -5.63 -21.26 13.73
N LEU A 431 -4.98 -20.85 12.64
CA LEU A 431 -4.47 -21.76 11.61
C LEU A 431 -3.07 -22.29 11.91
N VAL A 432 -2.23 -21.49 12.57
CA VAL A 432 -0.80 -21.79 12.71
C VAL A 432 -0.31 -22.00 14.13
N MET A 433 -1.12 -21.64 15.17
CA MET A 433 -0.79 -21.83 16.61
C MET A 433 -1.29 -23.17 17.14
N LEU A 434 -1.26 -24.19 16.31
CA LEU A 434 -1.66 -25.54 16.66
C LEU A 434 -0.51 -26.27 17.36
N SER A 435 -0.84 -27.18 18.28
CA SER A 435 0.14 -28.07 18.92
C SER A 435 0.82 -28.98 17.89
N ASN A 436 0.10 -29.36 16.85
CA ASN A 436 0.60 -30.07 15.70
C ASN A 436 0.11 -29.36 14.42
N ILE A 437 1.02 -28.82 13.61
CA ILE A 437 0.67 -28.09 12.39
C ILE A 437 -0.11 -28.92 11.38
N PHE A 438 0.08 -30.25 11.39
CA PHE A 438 -0.60 -31.16 10.48
C PHE A 438 -2.09 -31.35 10.79
N ASP A 439 -2.57 -30.81 11.93
CA ASP A 439 -3.99 -30.73 12.26
C ASP A 439 -4.67 -29.49 11.65
N SER A 440 -3.89 -28.62 11.00
CA SER A 440 -4.44 -27.48 10.26
C SER A 440 -5.32 -27.95 9.12
N ARG A 441 -6.43 -27.24 8.89
CA ARG A 441 -7.36 -27.53 7.77
C ARG A 441 -6.67 -27.62 6.41
N TYR A 442 -5.52 -26.97 6.25
CA TYR A 442 -4.78 -27.00 4.99
C TYR A 442 -4.28 -28.38 4.58
N PHE A 443 -4.16 -29.32 5.53
CA PHE A 443 -3.78 -30.71 5.26
C PHE A 443 -4.97 -31.60 4.87
N THR A 444 -6.18 -31.09 4.96
CA THR A 444 -7.42 -31.79 4.59
C THR A 444 -8.11 -31.10 3.42
N LYS A 445 -8.87 -31.84 2.65
CA LYS A 445 -9.74 -31.27 1.61
C LYS A 445 -11.02 -30.73 2.27
N VAL A 446 -11.61 -29.66 1.71
CA VAL A 446 -13.03 -29.31 1.98
C VAL A 446 -13.88 -30.50 1.52
N SER A 447 -15.01 -30.77 2.15
CA SER A 447 -15.92 -31.80 1.62
C SER A 447 -16.38 -31.41 0.21
N GLU A 448 -16.44 -32.39 -0.69
CA GLU A 448 -16.79 -32.16 -2.09
C GLU A 448 -18.13 -31.43 -2.22
N GLU A 449 -19.14 -31.86 -1.44
CA GLU A 449 -20.46 -31.23 -1.41
C GLU A 449 -20.37 -29.74 -0.99
N SER A 450 -19.70 -29.44 0.11
CA SER A 450 -19.55 -28.06 0.59
C SER A 450 -18.77 -27.19 -0.42
N PHE A 451 -17.78 -27.77 -1.06
CA PHE A 451 -17.01 -27.07 -2.09
C PHE A 451 -17.89 -26.77 -3.32
N LYS A 452 -18.56 -27.79 -3.88
CA LYS A 452 -19.45 -27.62 -5.04
C LYS A 452 -20.53 -26.57 -4.78
N ASN A 453 -21.19 -26.64 -3.63
CA ASN A 453 -22.25 -25.68 -3.26
C ASN A 453 -21.69 -24.24 -3.19
N THR A 454 -20.58 -24.04 -2.51
CA THR A 454 -19.98 -22.71 -2.38
C THR A 454 -19.57 -22.11 -3.73
N ILE A 455 -18.92 -22.89 -4.58
CA ILE A 455 -18.49 -22.41 -5.89
C ILE A 455 -19.68 -22.16 -6.82
N PHE A 456 -20.68 -23.02 -6.78
CA PHE A 456 -21.89 -22.84 -7.57
C PHE A 456 -22.69 -21.59 -7.14
N GLU A 457 -22.86 -21.37 -5.84
CA GLU A 457 -23.49 -20.17 -5.30
C GLU A 457 -22.75 -18.90 -5.76
N TRP A 458 -21.43 -18.87 -5.62
CA TRP A 458 -20.60 -17.77 -6.08
C TRP A 458 -20.75 -17.51 -7.59
N ILE A 459 -20.66 -18.54 -8.44
CA ILE A 459 -20.83 -18.36 -9.89
C ILE A 459 -22.26 -17.88 -10.20
N SER A 460 -23.26 -18.34 -9.45
CA SER A 460 -24.64 -17.94 -9.62
C SER A 460 -24.85 -16.45 -9.25
N GLU A 461 -24.18 -15.96 -8.22
CA GLU A 461 -24.17 -14.54 -7.87
C GLU A 461 -23.53 -13.70 -8.99
N GLU A 462 -22.33 -14.12 -9.48
CA GLU A 462 -21.66 -13.47 -10.60
C GLU A 462 -22.50 -13.48 -11.89
N ASN A 463 -23.30 -14.52 -12.12
CA ASN A 463 -24.22 -14.62 -13.24
C ASN A 463 -25.33 -13.56 -13.22
N ASN A 464 -25.69 -13.08 -12.03
CA ASN A 464 -26.77 -12.13 -11.81
C ASN A 464 -26.27 -10.71 -11.52
N GLU A 465 -24.95 -10.49 -11.46
CA GLU A 465 -24.37 -9.19 -11.20
C GLU A 465 -24.14 -8.41 -12.50
N LYS A 466 -24.55 -7.13 -12.53
CA LYS A 466 -24.24 -6.23 -13.64
C LYS A 466 -22.76 -5.82 -13.56
N ASN A 467 -21.86 -6.65 -14.05
CA ASN A 467 -20.44 -6.38 -14.01
C ASN A 467 -19.81 -6.55 -15.39
N SER A 468 -19.14 -5.51 -15.89
CA SER A 468 -18.36 -5.54 -17.13
C SER A 468 -16.88 -5.91 -16.88
N ASN A 469 -16.39 -5.75 -15.65
CA ASN A 469 -15.01 -6.07 -15.29
C ASN A 469 -14.89 -7.52 -14.79
N ILE A 470 -13.91 -8.22 -15.32
CA ILE A 470 -13.63 -9.61 -14.90
C ILE A 470 -12.94 -9.58 -13.54
N LYS A 471 -13.57 -10.19 -12.54
CA LYS A 471 -13.00 -10.31 -11.18
C LYS A 471 -11.75 -11.21 -11.17
N PRO A 472 -10.76 -10.91 -10.32
CA PRO A 472 -9.55 -11.73 -10.20
C PRO A 472 -9.85 -13.20 -9.86
N GLU A 473 -10.84 -13.49 -9.01
CA GLU A 473 -11.26 -14.83 -8.61
C GLU A 473 -11.80 -15.63 -9.80
N ALA A 474 -12.55 -14.97 -10.69
CA ALA A 474 -13.04 -15.60 -11.93
C ALA A 474 -11.89 -16.00 -12.85
N LYS A 475 -10.90 -15.12 -13.00
CA LYS A 475 -9.68 -15.42 -13.78
C LYS A 475 -8.90 -16.59 -13.17
N LEU A 476 -8.74 -16.61 -11.85
CA LEU A 476 -8.04 -17.69 -11.15
C LEU A 476 -8.73 -19.02 -11.30
N PHE A 477 -10.05 -19.03 -11.17
CA PHE A 477 -10.84 -20.25 -11.31
C PHE A 477 -10.70 -20.87 -12.71
N ILE A 478 -10.90 -20.07 -13.75
CA ILE A 478 -10.73 -20.54 -15.14
C ILE A 478 -9.27 -20.92 -15.43
N ASN A 479 -8.29 -20.14 -14.96
CA ASN A 479 -6.88 -20.42 -15.11
C ASN A 479 -6.49 -21.78 -14.51
N TYR A 480 -7.01 -22.13 -13.32
CA TYR A 480 -6.74 -23.41 -12.69
C TYR A 480 -7.28 -24.57 -13.53
N LEU A 481 -8.53 -24.46 -13.99
CA LEU A 481 -9.15 -25.49 -14.83
C LEU A 481 -8.34 -25.75 -16.11
N ILE A 482 -7.94 -24.69 -16.79
CA ILE A 482 -7.16 -24.79 -18.03
C ILE A 482 -5.77 -25.40 -17.77
N LYS A 483 -5.07 -24.97 -16.72
CA LYS A 483 -3.75 -25.53 -16.38
C LYS A 483 -3.80 -27.01 -15.98
N LYS A 484 -4.92 -27.46 -15.48
CA LYS A 484 -5.13 -28.88 -15.18
C LYS A 484 -5.51 -29.68 -16.41
N GLN A 485 -6.27 -29.09 -17.34
CA GLN A 485 -6.63 -29.74 -18.63
C GLN A 485 -5.44 -29.79 -19.60
N CYS A 486 -4.65 -28.70 -19.64
CA CYS A 486 -3.55 -28.55 -20.56
C CYS A 486 -2.24 -28.41 -19.78
N SER A 487 -1.37 -29.43 -19.85
CA SER A 487 -0.07 -29.42 -19.15
C SER A 487 0.88 -28.33 -19.66
N GLU A 488 0.72 -27.91 -20.91
CA GLU A 488 1.49 -26.86 -21.56
C GLU A 488 0.53 -25.88 -22.25
N PRO A 489 -0.04 -24.88 -21.53
CA PRO A 489 -0.84 -23.86 -22.17
C PRO A 489 0.04 -23.05 -23.15
N HIS A 490 -0.52 -22.70 -24.32
CA HIS A 490 0.19 -21.86 -25.30
C HIS A 490 0.53 -20.51 -24.71
N ASP A 491 1.72 -20.00 -25.04
CA ASP A 491 2.08 -18.61 -24.78
C ASP A 491 1.15 -17.66 -25.54
N ASN A 492 0.91 -16.46 -24.99
CA ASN A 492 0.08 -15.43 -25.61
C ASN A 492 -1.42 -15.78 -25.73
N MET A 493 -2.02 -16.18 -24.63
CA MET A 493 -3.47 -16.34 -24.52
C MET A 493 -4.12 -15.11 -23.88
N ASP A 494 -5.29 -14.72 -24.37
CA ASP A 494 -6.14 -13.72 -23.73
C ASP A 494 -7.32 -14.39 -23.01
N ILE A 495 -7.79 -13.76 -21.92
CA ILE A 495 -9.08 -14.12 -21.34
C ILE A 495 -10.19 -13.63 -22.25
N GLU A 496 -11.14 -14.50 -22.53
CA GLU A 496 -12.16 -14.31 -23.54
C GLU A 496 -13.58 -14.42 -22.96
N HIS A 497 -14.45 -13.51 -23.42
CA HIS A 497 -15.90 -13.65 -23.23
C HIS A 497 -16.45 -14.57 -24.33
N ILE A 498 -16.87 -15.77 -23.94
CA ILE A 498 -17.39 -16.78 -24.86
C ILE A 498 -18.51 -16.20 -25.74
N VAL A 499 -19.52 -15.61 -25.13
CA VAL A 499 -20.48 -14.73 -25.80
C VAL A 499 -19.96 -13.30 -25.67
N PRO A 500 -19.68 -12.61 -26.79
CA PRO A 500 -19.02 -11.32 -26.78
C PRO A 500 -19.76 -10.24 -25.99
N GLN A 501 -19.00 -9.46 -25.20
CA GLN A 501 -19.54 -8.40 -24.34
C GLN A 501 -20.47 -7.45 -25.10
N ILE A 502 -20.07 -6.99 -26.29
CA ILE A 502 -20.86 -6.05 -27.09
C ILE A 502 -22.23 -6.61 -27.48
N ARG A 503 -22.34 -7.93 -27.76
CA ARG A 503 -23.63 -8.59 -28.07
C ARG A 503 -24.51 -8.64 -26.82
N LEU A 504 -23.93 -8.95 -25.66
CA LEU A 504 -24.63 -8.99 -24.38
C LEU A 504 -25.10 -7.59 -23.93
N GLU A 505 -24.34 -6.54 -24.19
CA GLU A 505 -24.73 -5.16 -23.93
C GLU A 505 -25.96 -4.76 -24.79
N ARG A 506 -25.95 -5.13 -26.07
CA ARG A 506 -27.10 -4.93 -26.98
C ARG A 506 -28.32 -5.74 -26.50
N LEU A 507 -28.13 -7.00 -26.09
CA LEU A 507 -29.18 -7.85 -25.55
C LEU A 507 -29.78 -7.26 -24.26
N SER A 508 -28.93 -6.86 -23.33
CA SER A 508 -29.34 -6.22 -22.07
C SER A 508 -30.16 -4.96 -22.30
N THR A 509 -29.79 -4.16 -23.28
CA THR A 509 -30.53 -2.93 -23.66
C THR A 509 -31.88 -3.28 -24.31
N ARG A 510 -31.90 -4.31 -25.18
CA ARG A 510 -33.13 -4.71 -25.91
C ARG A 510 -34.21 -5.30 -24.96
N GLU A 511 -33.80 -6.11 -24.00
CA GLU A 511 -34.72 -6.85 -23.13
C GLU A 511 -34.74 -6.31 -21.67
N ASN A 512 -34.03 -5.21 -21.39
CA ASN A 512 -33.92 -4.60 -20.05
C ASN A 512 -33.55 -5.62 -18.95
N GLY A 513 -32.63 -6.55 -19.28
CA GLY A 513 -32.19 -7.63 -18.41
C GLY A 513 -30.80 -7.40 -17.82
N VAL A 514 -30.58 -7.89 -16.59
CA VAL A 514 -29.26 -7.94 -15.99
C VAL A 514 -28.55 -9.21 -16.47
N LEU A 515 -27.35 -9.04 -17.02
CA LEU A 515 -26.54 -10.14 -17.52
C LEU A 515 -25.17 -10.12 -16.84
N GLY A 516 -24.76 -11.20 -16.22
CA GLY A 516 -23.42 -11.39 -15.69
C GLY A 516 -22.41 -11.60 -16.82
N VAL A 517 -22.08 -10.52 -17.52
CA VAL A 517 -21.25 -10.57 -18.74
C VAL A 517 -19.87 -11.18 -18.47
N SER A 518 -19.27 -10.80 -17.35
CA SER A 518 -17.93 -11.23 -16.92
C SER A 518 -17.94 -12.33 -15.86
N SER A 519 -19.06 -13.07 -15.76
CA SER A 519 -19.14 -14.27 -14.91
C SER A 519 -18.21 -15.38 -15.39
N PRO A 520 -17.69 -16.23 -14.50
CA PRO A 520 -16.92 -17.44 -14.89
C PRO A 520 -17.61 -18.28 -15.95
N SER A 521 -18.96 -18.34 -15.93
CA SER A 521 -19.74 -19.08 -16.92
C SER A 521 -19.64 -18.56 -18.36
N ASN A 522 -19.19 -17.32 -18.53
CA ASN A 522 -18.98 -16.70 -19.86
C ASN A 522 -17.51 -16.47 -20.18
N LEU A 523 -16.59 -17.09 -19.44
CA LEU A 523 -15.16 -16.86 -19.59
C LEU A 523 -14.41 -18.15 -19.96
N THR A 524 -13.34 -17.96 -20.74
CA THR A 524 -12.29 -18.94 -20.99
C THR A 524 -11.00 -18.23 -21.38
N PHE A 525 -9.96 -18.98 -21.77
CA PHE A 525 -8.76 -18.44 -22.43
C PHE A 525 -8.67 -19.00 -23.84
N ILE A 526 -8.36 -18.15 -24.81
CA ILE A 526 -8.08 -18.53 -26.21
C ILE A 526 -6.83 -17.82 -26.71
N PRO A 527 -6.19 -18.27 -27.80
CA PRO A 527 -5.06 -17.57 -28.40
C PRO A 527 -5.40 -16.10 -28.67
N MET A 528 -4.48 -15.19 -28.33
CA MET A 528 -4.66 -13.73 -28.44
C MET A 528 -5.05 -13.29 -29.86
N PHE A 529 -4.45 -13.95 -30.89
CA PHE A 529 -4.75 -13.65 -32.29
C PHE A 529 -6.21 -13.96 -32.62
N ASP A 530 -6.73 -15.10 -32.15
CA ASP A 530 -8.10 -15.52 -32.41
C ASP A 530 -9.08 -14.64 -31.64
N ASN A 531 -8.76 -14.27 -30.40
CA ASN A 531 -9.57 -13.36 -29.61
C ASN A 531 -9.75 -12.00 -30.31
N ARG A 532 -8.67 -11.41 -30.78
CA ARG A 532 -8.70 -10.13 -31.50
C ARG A 532 -9.40 -10.20 -32.84
N SER A 533 -9.31 -11.36 -33.53
CA SER A 533 -9.95 -11.58 -34.82
C SER A 533 -11.46 -11.83 -34.69
N LYS A 534 -11.90 -12.40 -33.58
CA LYS A 534 -13.29 -12.77 -33.29
C LYS A 534 -14.21 -11.54 -33.20
N ARG A 535 -13.75 -10.43 -32.63
CA ARG A 535 -14.52 -9.19 -32.42
C ARG A 535 -15.85 -9.47 -31.70
N GLU A 536 -16.98 -9.32 -32.45
CA GLU A 536 -18.35 -9.54 -31.93
C GLU A 536 -18.91 -10.93 -32.24
N ASN A 537 -18.11 -11.85 -32.79
CA ASN A 537 -18.53 -13.20 -33.14
C ASN A 537 -18.16 -14.22 -32.03
N THR A 538 -18.83 -15.35 -31.99
CA THR A 538 -18.34 -16.52 -31.26
C THR A 538 -17.14 -17.12 -31.99
N TYR A 539 -16.43 -18.04 -31.37
CA TYR A 539 -15.31 -18.73 -32.05
C TYR A 539 -15.79 -19.53 -33.28
N TYR A 540 -16.98 -20.14 -33.18
CA TYR A 540 -17.58 -20.90 -34.28
C TYR A 540 -17.96 -20.03 -35.46
N GLU A 541 -18.59 -18.88 -35.22
CA GLU A 541 -18.89 -17.89 -36.28
C GLU A 541 -17.59 -17.37 -36.93
N LEU A 542 -16.51 -17.20 -36.18
CA LEU A 542 -15.22 -16.82 -36.74
C LEU A 542 -14.66 -17.88 -37.70
N VAL A 543 -14.75 -19.16 -37.32
CA VAL A 543 -14.30 -20.26 -38.16
C VAL A 543 -15.10 -20.37 -39.47
N GLU A 544 -16.41 -20.16 -39.40
CA GLU A 544 -17.30 -20.18 -40.58
C GLU A 544 -17.03 -19.00 -41.53
N LEU A 545 -16.71 -17.81 -40.98
CA LEU A 545 -16.40 -16.61 -41.76
C LEU A 545 -15.06 -16.68 -42.50
N ARG A 546 -14.17 -17.55 -42.08
CA ARG A 546 -12.82 -17.66 -42.68
C ARG A 546 -12.70 -18.86 -43.57
N ASP A 547 -13.41 -18.94 -44.67
CA ASP A 547 -13.26 -20.01 -45.70
C ASP A 547 -12.10 -21.01 -45.41
N ASN A 548 -12.35 -22.00 -44.61
CA ASN A 548 -11.77 -23.32 -44.38
C ASN A 548 -10.26 -23.60 -44.53
N THR A 549 -9.36 -22.68 -44.76
CA THR A 549 -7.97 -23.04 -45.07
C THR A 549 -6.91 -22.64 -44.05
N ALA A 550 -7.25 -21.83 -43.02
CA ALA A 550 -6.26 -21.32 -42.05
C ALA A 550 -6.57 -21.59 -40.56
N LEU A 551 -7.78 -21.98 -40.21
CA LEU A 551 -8.15 -22.40 -38.87
C LEU A 551 -8.71 -23.81 -38.97
N THR A 552 -7.86 -24.80 -38.78
CA THR A 552 -8.33 -26.13 -38.47
C THR A 552 -9.15 -26.04 -37.20
N TYR A 553 -10.42 -26.40 -37.32
CA TYR A 553 -11.32 -26.62 -36.18
C TYR A 553 -10.70 -27.74 -35.33
N ASP A 554 -9.81 -27.33 -34.41
CA ASP A 554 -9.18 -28.28 -33.53
C ASP A 554 -10.10 -28.49 -32.33
N LYS A 555 -10.96 -29.53 -32.44
CA LYS A 555 -11.85 -29.96 -31.36
C LYS A 555 -11.05 -30.18 -30.07
N GLU A 556 -9.86 -30.74 -30.18
CA GLU A 556 -8.97 -31.03 -29.09
C GLU A 556 -8.49 -29.73 -28.40
N LEU A 557 -8.23 -28.68 -29.18
CA LEU A 557 -7.83 -27.35 -28.68
C LEU A 557 -8.97 -26.71 -27.88
N LEU A 558 -10.20 -26.77 -28.38
CA LEU A 558 -11.36 -26.21 -27.71
C LEU A 558 -11.67 -26.95 -26.39
N GLU A 559 -11.53 -28.27 -26.36
CA GLU A 559 -11.67 -29.07 -25.15
C GLU A 559 -10.59 -28.71 -24.11
N LYS A 560 -9.33 -28.52 -24.54
CA LYS A 560 -8.23 -28.07 -23.66
C LYS A 560 -8.49 -26.70 -23.01
N TYR A 561 -9.10 -25.79 -23.74
CA TYR A 561 -9.45 -24.45 -23.25
C TYR A 561 -10.85 -24.35 -22.63
N ILE A 562 -11.50 -25.49 -22.44
CA ILE A 562 -12.83 -25.56 -21.83
C ILE A 562 -13.83 -24.67 -22.58
N TYR A 563 -13.67 -24.53 -23.90
CA TYR A 563 -14.63 -23.79 -24.72
C TYR A 563 -15.91 -24.64 -24.88
N PRO A 564 -17.14 -24.02 -24.82
CA PRO A 564 -18.40 -24.77 -25.00
C PRO A 564 -18.47 -25.42 -26.39
N VAL A 565 -19.14 -26.55 -26.51
CA VAL A 565 -19.40 -27.17 -27.84
C VAL A 565 -20.38 -26.31 -28.65
N HIS A 566 -20.30 -26.39 -29.98
CA HIS A 566 -21.10 -25.54 -30.89
C HIS A 566 -22.61 -25.61 -30.59
N SER A 567 -23.12 -26.80 -30.29
CA SER A 567 -24.55 -26.98 -29.96
C SER A 567 -25.00 -26.15 -28.77
N GLU A 568 -24.12 -25.86 -27.80
CA GLU A 568 -24.41 -25.05 -26.63
C GLU A 568 -24.47 -23.53 -26.95
N LEU A 569 -23.86 -23.11 -28.06
CA LEU A 569 -23.81 -21.70 -28.49
C LEU A 569 -24.73 -21.37 -29.66
N LYS A 570 -25.43 -22.33 -30.25
CA LYS A 570 -26.32 -22.09 -31.39
C LYS A 570 -27.40 -21.03 -31.14
N PHE A 571 -27.84 -20.87 -29.90
CA PHE A 571 -28.82 -19.84 -29.55
C PHE A 571 -28.26 -18.41 -29.75
N VAL A 572 -26.93 -18.24 -29.73
CA VAL A 572 -26.27 -16.94 -29.95
C VAL A 572 -26.34 -16.52 -31.43
N GLU A 573 -26.36 -17.51 -32.33
CA GLU A 573 -26.36 -17.31 -33.79
C GLU A 573 -27.76 -16.97 -34.31
N SER A 574 -28.82 -17.32 -33.58
CA SER A 574 -30.22 -17.11 -33.93
C SER A 574 -30.71 -15.78 -33.40
N GLN A 575 -31.29 -14.94 -34.25
CA GLN A 575 -31.88 -13.66 -33.83
C GLN A 575 -33.10 -13.83 -32.90
N THR A 576 -33.85 -14.93 -33.04
CA THR A 576 -35.02 -15.23 -32.22
C THR A 576 -34.66 -15.90 -30.92
N ASP A 577 -33.63 -16.72 -30.88
CA ASP A 577 -33.24 -17.52 -29.72
C ASP A 577 -32.22 -16.81 -28.83
N PHE A 578 -31.57 -15.76 -29.32
CA PHE A 578 -30.66 -14.95 -28.52
C PHE A 578 -31.45 -14.02 -27.60
N THR A 579 -31.89 -14.58 -26.47
CA THR A 579 -32.68 -13.93 -25.43
C THR A 579 -31.94 -13.93 -24.09
N VAL A 580 -32.36 -13.04 -23.17
CA VAL A 580 -31.86 -13.01 -21.77
C VAL A 580 -32.11 -14.37 -21.10
N ASN A 581 -33.29 -14.97 -21.32
CA ASN A 581 -33.64 -16.27 -20.71
C ASN A 581 -32.73 -17.41 -21.20
N ASN A 582 -32.47 -17.51 -22.50
CA ASN A 582 -31.59 -18.54 -23.06
C ASN A 582 -30.14 -18.38 -22.63
N PHE A 583 -29.66 -17.12 -22.56
CA PHE A 583 -28.34 -16.85 -22.04
C PHE A 583 -28.21 -17.20 -20.55
N ASN A 584 -29.21 -16.90 -19.73
CA ASN A 584 -29.22 -17.27 -18.32
C ASN A 584 -29.29 -18.81 -18.12
N SER A 585 -30.05 -19.52 -18.94
CA SER A 585 -30.06 -20.98 -18.93
C SER A 585 -28.67 -21.56 -19.27
N TYR A 586 -28.07 -21.08 -20.37
CA TYR A 586 -26.71 -21.46 -20.75
C TYR A 586 -25.71 -21.23 -19.62
N LYS A 587 -25.72 -20.06 -18.99
CA LYS A 587 -24.81 -19.76 -17.87
C LYS A 587 -24.99 -20.71 -16.68
N LYS A 588 -26.24 -21.07 -16.36
CA LYS A 588 -26.53 -22.02 -15.27
C LYS A 588 -25.99 -23.42 -15.59
N ASP A 589 -26.20 -23.91 -16.79
CA ASP A 589 -25.69 -25.21 -17.21
C ASP A 589 -24.18 -25.22 -17.26
N ARG A 590 -23.58 -24.14 -17.76
CA ARG A 590 -22.14 -23.94 -17.77
C ARG A 590 -21.54 -23.87 -16.37
N ALA A 591 -22.20 -23.18 -15.40
CA ALA A 591 -21.78 -23.16 -14.00
C ALA A 591 -21.70 -24.57 -13.42
N ASN A 592 -22.75 -25.38 -13.61
CA ASN A 592 -22.76 -26.78 -13.17
C ASN A 592 -21.62 -27.59 -13.79
N TYR A 593 -21.38 -27.43 -15.10
CA TYR A 593 -20.26 -28.09 -15.78
C TYR A 593 -18.92 -27.72 -15.17
N LEU A 594 -18.63 -26.42 -15.01
CA LEU A 594 -17.35 -25.94 -14.50
C LEU A 594 -17.10 -26.38 -13.05
N VAL A 595 -18.14 -26.36 -12.20
CA VAL A 595 -18.04 -26.82 -10.80
C VAL A 595 -17.75 -28.31 -10.73
N ASN A 596 -18.44 -29.13 -11.52
CA ASN A 596 -18.20 -30.56 -11.57
C ASN A 596 -16.79 -30.86 -12.12
N LEU A 597 -16.40 -30.21 -13.20
CA LEU A 597 -15.07 -30.37 -13.78
C LEU A 597 -13.95 -30.06 -12.76
N PHE A 598 -14.09 -28.97 -11.99
CA PHE A 598 -13.14 -28.64 -10.94
C PHE A 598 -13.12 -29.74 -9.86
N ALA A 599 -14.29 -30.17 -9.41
CA ALA A 599 -14.40 -31.19 -8.39
C ALA A 599 -13.79 -32.52 -8.86
N ASP A 600 -14.07 -32.94 -10.09
CA ASP A 600 -13.49 -34.17 -10.67
C ASP A 600 -11.96 -34.09 -10.71
N MET A 601 -11.39 -32.98 -11.16
CA MET A 601 -9.94 -32.74 -11.18
C MET A 601 -9.30 -32.76 -9.80
N TYR A 602 -10.06 -32.46 -8.76
CA TYR A 602 -9.55 -32.26 -7.43
C TYR A 602 -9.80 -33.46 -6.48
N TYR A 603 -10.96 -34.07 -6.56
CA TYR A 603 -11.37 -35.16 -5.65
C TYR A 603 -11.14 -36.55 -6.23
N ASN A 604 -11.18 -36.70 -7.56
CA ASN A 604 -11.06 -38.01 -8.25
C ASN A 604 -9.63 -38.28 -8.79
N ASN A 605 -8.72 -37.33 -8.65
CA ASN A 605 -7.28 -37.49 -8.92
C ASN A 605 -6.51 -37.41 -7.56
#